data_a8ffbdac19967ede8531420d7c61c931
#
_entry.id   a8ffbdac19967ede8531420d7c61c931
#
_cell.length_a   1.000
_cell.length_b   1.000
_cell.length_c   1.000
_cell.angle_alpha   90.00
_cell.angle_beta   90.00
_cell.angle_gamma   90.00
#
_symmetry.space_group_name_H-M   'P 1'
#
loop_
_entity.id
_entity.type
_entity.pdbx_description
1 polymer ?
#
loop_
_entity_poly.entity_id
_entity_poly.type
_entity_poly.pdbx_seq_one_letter_code
_entity_poly.pdbx_strand_id
1 'polypeptide(L)'
;MASKKAKSTAVANYDEQLAAMMQQEVETEKSVSTGGKFISTKGGQLSYDGNAMANNEMYVVILDHIFENAYYEGRFDPENPQPPTCFAFGRNEKDMIPHVNVTEADQAQCDNCVDCPLNRWGSEGKGKACKNVRRLALIPAGHVDRKTDELELYDENHFLTSEVAYLKLPVTSTKGFSTYVKQVAQAYSKPTLGVITRIFTTPDAKTQYKVNFEAIEEVPQELLGALMQRRSAVVEEIDFPYSLEREEHQAPQPKARGRQAPGAAKRGKY
;
A
#
# COMPACT_ATOMS: atom_id res chain seq x y z
N MET A 1 -49.75 -28.26 -22.00
CA MET A 1 -48.30 -28.20 -21.95
C MET A 1 -47.84 -26.76 -22.22
N ALA A 2 -47.98 -25.84 -21.25
CA ALA A 2 -47.48 -24.48 -21.38
C ALA A 2 -47.36 -23.84 -19.99
N SER A 3 -46.36 -24.23 -19.21
CA SER A 3 -46.08 -23.52 -17.92
C SER A 3 -44.66 -23.68 -17.37
N LYS A 4 -43.66 -24.00 -18.18
CA LYS A 4 -42.27 -24.13 -17.72
C LYS A 4 -41.25 -23.10 -18.28
N LYS A 5 -41.68 -22.25 -19.23
CA LYS A 5 -40.76 -21.27 -19.87
C LYS A 5 -40.73 -19.88 -19.22
N ALA A 6 -41.73 -19.50 -18.44
CA ALA A 6 -41.80 -18.17 -17.84
C ALA A 6 -40.98 -17.97 -16.56
N LYS A 7 -40.64 -19.06 -15.85
CA LYS A 7 -39.85 -18.98 -14.59
C LYS A 7 -38.36 -18.78 -14.81
N SER A 8 -37.82 -19.21 -15.94
CA SER A 8 -36.36 -19.12 -16.24
C SER A 8 -35.88 -17.72 -16.56
N THR A 9 -36.68 -16.91 -17.26
CA THR A 9 -36.33 -15.55 -17.66
C THR A 9 -36.41 -14.54 -16.51
N ALA A 10 -37.31 -14.73 -15.56
CA ALA A 10 -37.41 -13.84 -14.40
C ALA A 10 -36.26 -14.03 -13.41
N VAL A 11 -35.81 -15.28 -13.19
CA VAL A 11 -34.67 -15.58 -12.30
C VAL A 11 -33.35 -15.04 -12.88
N ALA A 12 -33.10 -15.22 -14.18
CA ALA A 12 -31.91 -14.69 -14.84
C ALA A 12 -31.84 -13.15 -14.76
N ASN A 13 -32.98 -12.47 -14.80
CA ASN A 13 -33.02 -11.00 -14.70
C ASN A 13 -32.69 -10.49 -13.28
N TYR A 14 -33.02 -11.25 -12.23
CA TYR A 14 -32.64 -10.88 -10.87
C TYR A 14 -31.15 -11.10 -10.60
N ASP A 15 -30.55 -12.16 -11.13
CA ASP A 15 -29.12 -12.42 -11.00
C ASP A 15 -28.28 -11.33 -11.67
N GLU A 16 -28.70 -10.88 -12.86
CA GLU A 16 -28.04 -9.74 -13.55
C GLU A 16 -28.21 -8.43 -12.77
N GLN A 17 -29.39 -8.18 -12.19
CA GLN A 17 -29.62 -6.98 -11.39
C GLN A 17 -28.80 -7.02 -10.10
N LEU A 18 -28.71 -8.14 -9.43
CA LEU A 18 -27.89 -8.31 -8.22
C LEU A 18 -26.41 -8.15 -8.54
N ALA A 19 -25.93 -8.68 -9.67
CA ALA A 19 -24.55 -8.48 -10.10
C ALA A 19 -24.24 -7.01 -10.39
N ALA A 20 -25.16 -6.28 -11.03
CA ALA A 20 -25.00 -4.85 -11.28
C ALA A 20 -25.01 -4.03 -9.96
N MET A 21 -25.92 -4.36 -9.02
CA MET A 21 -25.95 -3.71 -7.71
C MET A 21 -24.67 -3.98 -6.92
N MET A 22 -24.19 -5.22 -6.91
CA MET A 22 -22.93 -5.58 -6.26
C MET A 22 -21.75 -4.79 -6.85
N GLN A 23 -21.67 -4.67 -8.17
CA GLN A 23 -20.62 -3.86 -8.82
C GLN A 23 -20.70 -2.39 -8.41
N GLN A 24 -21.90 -1.84 -8.35
CA GLN A 24 -22.10 -0.45 -7.93
C GLN A 24 -21.75 -0.22 -6.45
N GLU A 25 -22.11 -1.14 -5.57
CA GLU A 25 -21.74 -1.10 -4.15
C GLU A 25 -20.22 -1.17 -3.98
N VAL A 26 -19.56 -2.11 -4.65
CA VAL A 26 -18.10 -2.28 -4.62
C VAL A 26 -17.40 -1.02 -5.14
N GLU A 27 -17.89 -0.43 -6.24
CA GLU A 27 -17.30 0.80 -6.80
C GLU A 27 -17.48 2.00 -5.85
N THR A 28 -18.63 2.09 -5.19
CA THR A 28 -18.90 3.13 -4.19
C THR A 28 -17.97 3.00 -2.99
N GLU A 29 -17.81 1.79 -2.45
CA GLU A 29 -16.91 1.53 -1.33
C GLU A 29 -15.44 1.73 -1.70
N LYS A 30 -15.02 1.39 -2.92
CA LYS A 30 -13.68 1.69 -3.43
C LYS A 30 -13.40 3.20 -3.47
N SER A 31 -14.40 4.02 -3.81
CA SER A 31 -14.25 5.48 -3.84
C SER A 31 -14.08 6.10 -2.44
N VAL A 32 -14.57 5.42 -1.40
CA VAL A 32 -14.45 5.84 0.01
C VAL A 32 -13.14 5.33 0.63
N SER A 33 -12.57 4.24 0.10
CA SER A 33 -11.33 3.65 0.61
C SER A 33 -10.10 4.42 0.10
N THR A 34 -9.62 5.38 0.88
CA THR A 34 -8.37 6.10 0.62
C THR A 34 -7.11 5.24 0.74
N GLY A 35 -7.24 3.96 1.11
CA GLY A 35 -6.13 3.02 1.36
C GLY A 35 -6.01 1.84 0.40
N GLY A 36 -6.97 1.64 -0.52
CA GLY A 36 -7.16 0.39 -1.29
C GLY A 36 -5.99 -0.06 -2.16
N LYS A 37 -5.06 0.80 -2.53
CA LYS A 37 -3.90 0.42 -3.36
C LYS A 37 -2.69 -0.03 -2.54
N PHE A 38 -2.59 0.32 -1.26
CA PHE A 38 -1.41 0.05 -0.46
C PHE A 38 -1.58 -1.11 0.52
N ILE A 39 -0.59 -2.01 0.52
CA ILE A 39 -0.42 -3.01 1.55
C ILE A 39 0.15 -2.31 2.79
N SER A 40 -0.56 -2.44 3.91
CA SER A 40 -0.11 -1.93 5.20
C SER A 40 0.79 -2.95 5.91
N THR A 41 1.84 -2.44 6.55
CA THR A 41 2.71 -3.22 7.45
C THR A 41 2.66 -2.67 8.88
N LYS A 42 1.61 -1.90 9.21
CA LYS A 42 1.47 -1.21 10.51
C LYS A 42 1.54 -2.21 11.67
N GLY A 43 2.41 -1.92 12.63
CA GLY A 43 2.60 -2.81 13.79
C GLY A 43 3.17 -4.19 13.46
N GLY A 44 3.73 -4.39 12.26
CA GLY A 44 4.22 -5.68 11.79
C GLY A 44 3.12 -6.61 11.27
N GLN A 45 1.88 -6.12 11.18
CA GLN A 45 0.77 -6.85 10.58
C GLN A 45 0.66 -6.51 9.10
N LEU A 46 0.72 -7.53 8.23
CA LEU A 46 0.37 -7.38 6.82
C LEU A 46 -1.15 -7.29 6.69
N SER A 47 -1.61 -6.24 6.01
CA SER A 47 -3.02 -6.10 5.65
C SER A 47 -3.17 -5.46 4.28
N TYR A 48 -4.21 -5.85 3.57
CA TYR A 48 -4.57 -5.30 2.28
C TYR A 48 -6.07 -5.03 2.26
N ASP A 49 -6.44 -3.85 1.78
CA ASP A 49 -7.83 -3.38 1.78
C ASP A 49 -8.53 -3.55 3.14
N GLY A 50 -7.82 -3.14 4.22
CA GLY A 50 -8.29 -3.25 5.60
C GLY A 50 -8.31 -4.67 6.19
N ASN A 51 -8.07 -5.70 5.40
CA ASN A 51 -8.09 -7.10 5.83
C ASN A 51 -6.70 -7.58 6.22
N ALA A 52 -6.55 -8.12 7.42
CA ALA A 52 -5.31 -8.74 7.86
C ALA A 52 -5.02 -10.03 7.08
N MET A 53 -3.79 -10.18 6.59
CA MET A 53 -3.37 -11.38 5.88
C MET A 53 -3.25 -12.57 6.85
N ALA A 54 -3.73 -13.72 6.41
CA ALA A 54 -3.61 -14.98 7.16
C ALA A 54 -2.12 -15.29 7.39
N ASN A 55 -1.79 -15.83 8.55
CA ASN A 55 -0.41 -16.13 8.98
C ASN A 55 0.56 -14.95 8.86
N ASN A 56 0.05 -13.73 8.62
CA ASN A 56 0.85 -12.52 8.40
C ASN A 56 1.80 -12.66 7.19
N GLU A 57 1.34 -13.31 6.14
CA GLU A 57 2.08 -13.55 4.91
C GLU A 57 1.19 -13.41 3.68
N MET A 58 1.81 -13.22 2.52
CA MET A 58 1.13 -13.19 1.23
C MET A 58 2.06 -13.72 0.12
N TYR A 59 1.45 -14.33 -0.88
CA TYR A 59 2.15 -14.84 -2.07
C TYR A 59 1.83 -13.92 -3.24
N VAL A 60 2.86 -13.38 -3.88
CA VAL A 60 2.74 -12.33 -4.90
C VAL A 60 3.70 -12.54 -6.06
N VAL A 61 3.40 -11.92 -7.19
CA VAL A 61 4.40 -11.58 -8.20
C VAL A 61 4.75 -10.11 -8.08
N ILE A 62 6.05 -9.81 -7.97
CA ILE A 62 6.56 -8.43 -7.95
C ILE A 62 6.73 -7.99 -9.40
N LEU A 63 5.83 -7.14 -9.89
CA LEU A 63 5.84 -6.65 -11.26
C LEU A 63 6.99 -5.68 -11.51
N ASP A 64 7.20 -4.75 -10.58
CA ASP A 64 8.25 -3.74 -10.66
C ASP A 64 8.55 -3.13 -9.29
N HIS A 65 9.64 -2.38 -9.19
CA HIS A 65 9.99 -1.63 -7.99
C HIS A 65 10.84 -0.41 -8.32
N ILE A 66 10.66 0.67 -7.53
CA ILE A 66 11.43 1.91 -7.64
C ILE A 66 11.97 2.33 -6.29
N PHE A 67 12.97 3.22 -6.31
CA PHE A 67 13.37 4.00 -5.14
C PHE A 67 12.34 5.08 -4.87
N GLU A 68 12.09 5.33 -3.61
CA GLU A 68 11.25 6.42 -3.16
C GLU A 68 11.92 7.12 -1.99
N ASN A 69 12.09 8.43 -2.10
CA ASN A 69 12.51 9.30 -1.03
C ASN A 69 11.32 10.10 -0.54
N ALA A 70 11.13 10.18 0.77
CA ALA A 70 10.03 10.94 1.36
C ALA A 70 10.48 11.67 2.63
N TYR A 71 10.31 12.99 2.66
CA TYR A 71 10.54 13.81 3.82
C TYR A 71 9.22 14.31 4.39
N TYR A 72 9.04 14.14 5.68
CA TYR A 72 7.87 14.61 6.43
C TYR A 72 8.31 15.68 7.40
N GLU A 73 7.68 16.85 7.33
CA GLU A 73 7.93 17.91 8.29
C GLU A 73 7.17 17.63 9.60
N GLY A 74 7.87 17.76 10.72
CA GLY A 74 7.28 17.53 12.04
C GLY A 74 7.26 16.08 12.49
N ARG A 75 6.54 15.80 13.56
CA ARG A 75 6.38 14.46 14.11
C ARG A 75 5.19 13.75 13.45
N PHE A 76 5.34 12.45 13.25
CA PHE A 76 4.25 11.60 12.78
C PHE A 76 3.09 11.62 13.80
N ASP A 77 1.90 11.99 13.31
CA ASP A 77 0.64 11.91 14.04
C ASP A 77 -0.21 10.76 13.45
N PRO A 78 -0.45 9.68 14.20
CA PRO A 78 -1.23 8.56 13.70
C PRO A 78 -2.74 8.87 13.56
N GLU A 79 -3.23 9.92 14.25
CA GLU A 79 -4.63 10.37 14.17
C GLU A 79 -4.85 11.34 12.99
N ASN A 80 -3.77 11.96 12.50
CA ASN A 80 -3.79 12.88 11.37
C ASN A 80 -2.56 12.66 10.47
N PRO A 81 -2.51 11.57 9.69
CA PRO A 81 -1.40 11.28 8.81
C PRO A 81 -1.30 12.32 7.71
N GLN A 82 -0.18 13.06 7.67
CA GLN A 82 0.09 14.06 6.65
C GLN A 82 0.87 13.44 5.48
N PRO A 83 0.66 13.93 4.24
CA PRO A 83 1.51 13.57 3.11
C PRO A 83 2.94 14.06 3.34
N PRO A 84 3.93 13.48 2.62
CA PRO A 84 5.30 13.99 2.68
C PRO A 84 5.37 15.41 2.13
N THR A 85 6.12 16.28 2.80
CA THR A 85 6.39 17.65 2.34
C THR A 85 7.23 17.64 1.07
N CYS A 86 8.21 16.74 1.00
CA CYS A 86 9.05 16.55 -0.19
C CYS A 86 9.17 15.07 -0.50
N PHE A 87 9.05 14.71 -1.78
CA PHE A 87 9.25 13.34 -2.24
C PHE A 87 9.90 13.29 -3.62
N ALA A 88 10.49 12.13 -3.91
CA ALA A 88 11.13 11.84 -5.18
C ALA A 88 11.00 10.34 -5.50
N PHE A 89 10.91 10.03 -6.77
CA PHE A 89 10.89 8.66 -7.29
C PHE A 89 12.01 8.48 -8.31
N GLY A 90 12.53 7.26 -8.41
CA GLY A 90 13.55 6.97 -9.42
C GLY A 90 13.95 5.52 -9.47
N ARG A 91 14.60 5.14 -10.57
CA ARG A 91 15.17 3.80 -10.75
C ARG A 91 16.64 3.72 -10.31
N ASN A 92 17.26 4.87 -10.12
CA ASN A 92 18.62 5.00 -9.62
C ASN A 92 18.68 6.07 -8.53
N GLU A 93 19.16 5.72 -7.34
CA GLU A 93 19.25 6.64 -6.19
C GLU A 93 20.11 7.87 -6.46
N LYS A 94 21.08 7.77 -7.38
CA LYS A 94 22.02 8.87 -7.65
C LYS A 94 21.41 9.98 -8.50
N ASP A 95 20.39 9.65 -9.29
CA ASP A 95 19.82 10.56 -10.29
C ASP A 95 18.45 11.12 -9.85
N MET A 96 18.06 10.86 -8.58
CA MET A 96 16.78 11.30 -8.07
C MET A 96 16.74 12.81 -7.83
N ILE A 97 15.67 13.43 -8.32
CA ILE A 97 15.32 14.83 -8.08
C ILE A 97 13.95 14.92 -7.43
N PRO A 98 13.60 16.00 -6.71
CA PRO A 98 12.26 16.21 -6.21
C PRO A 98 11.21 16.09 -7.33
N HIS A 99 10.09 15.48 -7.01
CA HIS A 99 8.98 15.31 -7.95
C HIS A 99 8.46 16.68 -8.41
N VAL A 100 7.96 16.78 -9.65
CA VAL A 100 7.46 18.03 -10.24
C VAL A 100 6.42 18.72 -9.34
N ASN A 101 5.47 17.98 -8.78
CA ASN A 101 4.44 18.53 -7.88
C ASN A 101 5.07 19.24 -6.65
N VAL A 102 6.16 18.69 -6.12
CA VAL A 102 6.88 19.28 -4.98
C VAL A 102 7.58 20.59 -5.39
N THR A 103 8.14 20.61 -6.59
CA THR A 103 8.81 21.79 -7.14
C THR A 103 7.81 22.90 -7.46
N GLU A 104 6.69 22.56 -8.08
CA GLU A 104 5.60 23.50 -8.40
C GLU A 104 4.94 24.06 -7.14
N ALA A 105 4.88 23.29 -6.06
CA ALA A 105 4.35 23.71 -4.76
C ALA A 105 5.38 24.50 -3.90
N ASP A 106 6.60 24.76 -4.41
CA ASP A 106 7.71 25.39 -3.69
C ASP A 106 8.07 24.68 -2.36
N GLN A 107 7.96 23.34 -2.36
CA GLN A 107 8.25 22.50 -1.19
C GLN A 107 9.53 21.68 -1.35
N ALA A 108 10.22 21.84 -2.48
CA ALA A 108 11.48 21.15 -2.74
C ALA A 108 12.55 21.59 -1.72
N GLN A 109 13.17 20.60 -1.07
CA GLN A 109 14.18 20.86 -0.04
C GLN A 109 15.59 21.08 -0.63
N CYS A 110 15.79 20.67 -1.87
CA CYS A 110 17.03 20.77 -2.65
C CYS A 110 16.75 20.49 -4.13
N ASP A 111 17.67 20.86 -5.00
CA ASP A 111 17.60 20.59 -6.45
C ASP A 111 17.76 19.09 -6.78
N ASN A 112 18.52 18.36 -5.95
CA ASN A 112 18.72 16.92 -6.12
C ASN A 112 18.76 16.18 -4.77
N CYS A 113 18.41 14.90 -4.79
CA CYS A 113 18.32 14.11 -3.56
C CYS A 113 19.66 13.66 -2.99
N VAL A 114 20.71 13.58 -3.82
CA VAL A 114 22.04 13.10 -3.40
C VAL A 114 22.72 14.13 -2.50
N ASP A 115 22.63 15.41 -2.84
CA ASP A 115 23.27 16.50 -2.11
C ASP A 115 22.38 17.09 -1.01
N CYS A 116 21.11 16.67 -0.93
CA CYS A 116 20.14 17.19 0.03
C CYS A 116 20.60 16.99 1.48
N PRO A 117 20.69 18.04 2.30
CA PRO A 117 21.10 17.94 3.71
C PRO A 117 20.19 17.01 4.51
N LEU A 118 18.90 16.95 4.21
CA LEU A 118 17.91 16.08 4.89
C LEU A 118 18.10 14.60 4.52
N ASN A 119 18.76 14.31 3.40
CA ASN A 119 19.09 12.94 2.97
C ASN A 119 20.45 12.46 3.49
N ARG A 120 21.15 13.25 4.31
CA ARG A 120 22.43 12.86 4.92
C ARG A 120 22.19 12.11 6.22
N TRP A 121 23.07 11.15 6.51
CA TRP A 121 23.06 10.46 7.79
C TRP A 121 23.34 11.47 8.92
N GLY A 122 22.53 11.41 9.99
CA GLY A 122 22.62 12.35 11.10
C GLY A 122 21.70 13.56 10.97
N SER A 123 21.01 13.75 9.84
CA SER A 123 20.05 14.85 9.67
C SER A 123 18.82 14.73 10.58
N GLU A 124 18.54 13.53 11.11
CA GLU A 124 17.56 13.29 12.14
C GLU A 124 18.16 12.34 13.21
N GLY A 125 18.93 12.91 14.12
CA GLY A 125 19.58 12.15 15.20
C GLY A 125 20.49 11.04 14.68
N LYS A 126 20.10 9.78 14.89
CA LYS A 126 20.82 8.59 14.39
C LYS A 126 20.30 8.07 13.06
N GLY A 127 19.66 8.90 12.26
CA GLY A 127 19.08 8.53 10.98
C GLY A 127 19.13 9.66 9.96
N LYS A 128 18.37 9.48 8.88
CA LYS A 128 18.10 10.49 7.86
C LYS A 128 16.68 11.04 8.09
N ALA A 129 16.50 12.36 7.99
CA ALA A 129 15.21 13.00 8.00
C ALA A 129 14.39 12.57 6.76
N CYS A 130 15.02 12.57 5.58
CA CYS A 130 14.44 12.00 4.37
C CYS A 130 14.50 10.47 4.41
N LYS A 131 13.36 9.80 4.36
CA LYS A 131 13.24 8.35 4.41
C LYS A 131 13.46 7.75 3.03
N ASN A 132 14.53 6.97 2.89
CA ASN A 132 14.83 6.25 1.64
C ASN A 132 14.19 4.86 1.70
N VAL A 133 13.15 4.66 0.95
CA VAL A 133 12.35 3.44 0.92
C VAL A 133 12.31 2.84 -0.48
N ARG A 134 11.57 1.76 -0.65
CA ARG A 134 11.23 1.16 -1.93
C ARG A 134 9.72 1.14 -2.08
N ARG A 135 9.23 1.45 -3.27
CA ARG A 135 7.86 1.19 -3.67
C ARG A 135 7.87 -0.02 -4.58
N LEU A 136 7.11 -1.05 -4.21
CA LEU A 136 6.94 -2.27 -4.98
C LEU A 136 5.53 -2.31 -5.53
N ALA A 137 5.38 -2.71 -6.77
CA ALA A 137 4.09 -2.99 -7.40
C ALA A 137 3.91 -4.51 -7.46
N LEU A 138 2.80 -5.01 -6.94
CA LEU A 138 2.55 -6.41 -6.66
C LEU A 138 1.21 -6.85 -7.22
N ILE A 139 1.12 -8.11 -7.65
CA ILE A 139 -0.17 -8.80 -7.86
C ILE A 139 -0.20 -10.02 -6.94
N PRO A 140 -1.29 -10.27 -6.19
CA PRO A 140 -1.47 -11.53 -5.48
C PRO A 140 -1.36 -12.72 -6.44
N ALA A 141 -0.56 -13.72 -6.09
CA ALA A 141 -0.27 -14.84 -6.99
C ALA A 141 -1.13 -16.07 -6.71
N GLY A 142 -1.62 -16.20 -5.49
CA GLY A 142 -2.37 -17.38 -5.07
C GLY A 142 -2.65 -17.36 -3.57
N HIS A 143 -3.16 -18.46 -3.09
CA HIS A 143 -3.42 -18.71 -1.66
C HIS A 143 -2.98 -20.12 -1.27
N VAL A 144 -2.70 -20.32 0.00
CA VAL A 144 -2.40 -21.65 0.52
C VAL A 144 -3.69 -22.35 0.89
N ASP A 145 -3.93 -23.52 0.31
CA ASP A 145 -5.04 -24.38 0.72
C ASP A 145 -4.80 -24.88 2.14
N ARG A 146 -5.80 -24.66 3.02
CA ARG A 146 -5.69 -24.99 4.45
C ARG A 146 -5.69 -26.51 4.74
N LYS A 147 -6.05 -27.34 3.76
CA LYS A 147 -6.13 -28.80 3.92
C LYS A 147 -4.87 -29.49 3.43
N THR A 148 -4.33 -29.01 2.31
CA THR A 148 -3.15 -29.61 1.65
C THR A 148 -1.86 -28.90 2.02
N ASP A 149 -1.92 -27.67 2.54
CA ASP A 149 -0.79 -26.77 2.78
C ASP A 149 0.01 -26.45 1.50
N GLU A 150 -0.65 -26.59 0.35
CA GLU A 150 -0.07 -26.32 -0.97
C GLU A 150 -0.49 -24.93 -1.46
N LEU A 151 0.40 -24.25 -2.19
CA LEU A 151 0.12 -22.99 -2.84
C LEU A 151 -0.69 -23.24 -4.11
N GLU A 152 -1.93 -22.75 -4.14
CA GLU A 152 -2.78 -22.71 -5.33
C GLU A 152 -2.65 -21.37 -6.03
N LEU A 153 -2.09 -21.37 -7.25
CA LEU A 153 -1.95 -20.15 -8.05
C LEU A 153 -3.28 -19.77 -8.69
N TYR A 154 -3.48 -18.47 -8.83
CA TYR A 154 -4.59 -17.92 -9.61
C TYR A 154 -4.36 -18.11 -11.11
N ASP A 155 -5.43 -18.04 -11.88
CA ASP A 155 -5.41 -18.20 -13.33
C ASP A 155 -4.89 -16.95 -14.07
N GLU A 156 -4.68 -17.08 -15.38
CA GLU A 156 -4.21 -15.99 -16.24
C GLU A 156 -5.16 -14.76 -16.21
N ASN A 157 -6.48 -15.01 -16.16
CA ASN A 157 -7.46 -13.93 -16.11
C ASN A 157 -7.30 -13.08 -14.85
N HIS A 158 -7.02 -13.72 -13.70
CA HIS A 158 -6.71 -12.99 -12.47
C HIS A 158 -5.51 -12.06 -12.66
N PHE A 159 -4.40 -12.54 -13.23
CA PHE A 159 -3.22 -11.69 -13.46
C PHE A 159 -3.47 -10.54 -14.43
N LEU A 160 -4.36 -10.71 -15.40
CA LEU A 160 -4.74 -9.66 -16.35
C LEU A 160 -5.65 -8.59 -15.73
N THR A 161 -6.55 -8.96 -14.82
CA THR A 161 -7.64 -8.09 -14.37
C THR A 161 -7.52 -7.58 -12.94
N SER A 162 -6.75 -8.25 -12.08
CA SER A 162 -6.58 -7.85 -10.67
C SER A 162 -5.98 -6.45 -10.53
N GLU A 163 -6.42 -5.72 -9.53
CA GLU A 163 -5.76 -4.48 -9.14
C GLU A 163 -4.31 -4.71 -8.73
N VAL A 164 -3.44 -3.78 -9.12
CA VAL A 164 -2.05 -3.75 -8.66
C VAL A 164 -2.02 -3.19 -7.25
N ALA A 165 -1.50 -3.98 -6.33
CA ALA A 165 -1.24 -3.54 -4.96
C ALA A 165 0.15 -2.93 -4.85
N TYR A 166 0.32 -1.94 -4.00
CA TYR A 166 1.60 -1.30 -3.76
C TYR A 166 2.08 -1.53 -2.33
N LEU A 167 3.36 -1.82 -2.17
CA LEU A 167 4.00 -1.92 -0.86
C LEU A 167 5.07 -0.84 -0.74
N LYS A 168 4.86 0.10 0.18
CA LYS A 168 5.92 1.01 0.62
C LYS A 168 6.76 0.28 1.68
N LEU A 169 7.91 -0.20 1.26
CA LEU A 169 8.76 -1.03 2.09
C LEU A 169 9.46 -0.17 3.17
N PRO A 170 9.34 -0.51 4.46
CA PRO A 170 10.03 0.23 5.52
C PRO A 170 11.54 0.31 5.29
N VAL A 171 12.17 1.43 5.66
CA VAL A 171 13.63 1.67 5.52
C VAL A 171 14.45 0.49 6.07
N THR A 172 14.02 -0.08 7.18
CA THR A 172 14.68 -1.20 7.87
C THR A 172 14.68 -2.51 7.06
N SER A 173 13.79 -2.63 6.07
CA SER A 173 13.64 -3.82 5.22
C SER A 173 14.23 -3.66 3.81
N THR A 174 14.63 -2.44 3.41
CA THR A 174 15.14 -2.17 2.07
C THR A 174 16.41 -2.96 1.73
N LYS A 175 17.32 -3.14 2.70
CA LYS A 175 18.53 -3.96 2.53
C LYS A 175 18.19 -5.43 2.32
N GLY A 176 17.21 -5.95 3.05
CA GLY A 176 16.71 -7.33 2.89
C GLY A 176 16.16 -7.55 1.49
N PHE A 177 15.35 -6.62 0.99
CA PHE A 177 14.85 -6.67 -0.37
C PHE A 177 15.96 -6.63 -1.43
N SER A 178 16.95 -5.75 -1.26
CA SER A 178 18.09 -5.69 -2.20
C SER A 178 18.89 -7.00 -2.21
N THR A 179 19.00 -7.69 -1.08
CA THR A 179 19.63 -9.00 -0.99
C THR A 179 18.77 -10.06 -1.71
N TYR A 180 17.46 -10.04 -1.46
CA TYR A 180 16.49 -10.92 -2.11
C TYR A 180 16.55 -10.83 -3.65
N VAL A 181 16.53 -9.63 -4.23
CA VAL A 181 16.64 -9.41 -5.68
C VAL A 181 17.91 -10.08 -6.26
N LYS A 182 19.04 -9.94 -5.57
CA LYS A 182 20.30 -10.58 -5.99
C LYS A 182 20.24 -12.10 -5.89
N GLN A 183 19.62 -12.63 -4.83
CA GLN A 183 19.44 -14.07 -4.65
C GLN A 183 18.55 -14.67 -5.75
N VAL A 184 17.44 -14.02 -6.10
CA VAL A 184 16.58 -14.43 -7.22
C VAL A 184 17.37 -14.46 -8.53
N ALA A 185 18.11 -13.40 -8.83
CA ALA A 185 18.92 -13.34 -10.05
C ALA A 185 19.98 -14.46 -10.11
N GLN A 186 20.59 -14.79 -8.98
CA GLN A 186 21.60 -15.86 -8.90
C GLN A 186 21.01 -17.27 -8.98
N ALA A 187 19.90 -17.50 -8.28
CA ALA A 187 19.31 -18.83 -8.18
C ALA A 187 18.47 -19.22 -9.40
N TYR A 188 17.74 -18.26 -9.96
CA TYR A 188 16.75 -18.51 -11.02
C TYR A 188 17.17 -17.92 -12.38
N SER A 189 18.22 -17.10 -12.44
CA SER A 189 18.61 -16.34 -13.65
C SER A 189 17.44 -15.50 -14.22
N LYS A 190 16.54 -15.01 -13.35
CA LYS A 190 15.33 -14.26 -13.67
C LYS A 190 15.23 -13.00 -12.81
N PRO A 191 14.50 -11.97 -13.27
CA PRO A 191 14.08 -10.87 -12.40
C PRO A 191 13.01 -11.35 -11.39
N THR A 192 12.67 -10.52 -10.40
CA THR A 192 11.64 -10.83 -9.40
C THR A 192 10.27 -11.14 -9.98
N LEU A 193 9.94 -10.60 -11.14
CA LEU A 193 8.72 -10.93 -11.90
C LEU A 193 8.64 -12.41 -12.31
N GLY A 194 9.78 -13.08 -12.48
CA GLY A 194 9.85 -14.46 -12.91
C GLY A 194 9.70 -15.50 -11.79
N VAL A 195 9.44 -15.06 -10.56
CA VAL A 195 9.28 -15.95 -9.39
C VAL A 195 8.06 -15.55 -8.54
N ILE A 196 7.41 -16.56 -7.97
CA ILE A 196 6.41 -16.35 -6.92
C ILE A 196 7.15 -16.00 -5.63
N THR A 197 6.83 -14.88 -5.06
CA THR A 197 7.46 -14.34 -3.84
C THR A 197 6.51 -14.44 -2.66
N ARG A 198 6.95 -15.08 -1.58
CA ARG A 198 6.32 -14.97 -0.28
C ARG A 198 6.84 -13.71 0.43
N ILE A 199 5.93 -12.83 0.81
CA ILE A 199 6.20 -11.67 1.66
C ILE A 199 5.63 -11.97 3.04
N PHE A 200 6.42 -11.76 4.08
CA PHE A 200 6.00 -11.97 5.47
C PHE A 200 6.74 -11.04 6.42
N THR A 201 6.20 -10.84 7.60
CA THR A 201 6.87 -10.05 8.63
C THR A 201 7.38 -10.91 9.76
N THR A 202 8.50 -10.50 10.34
CA THR A 202 9.04 -11.09 11.56
C THR A 202 9.32 -10.02 12.60
N PRO A 203 9.12 -10.32 13.91
CA PRO A 203 9.53 -9.43 14.98
C PRO A 203 11.03 -9.14 14.92
N ASP A 204 11.42 -7.90 15.19
CA ASP A 204 12.82 -7.47 15.29
C ASP A 204 13.01 -6.57 16.51
N ALA A 205 13.96 -6.91 17.36
CA ALA A 205 14.18 -6.23 18.64
C ALA A 205 14.60 -4.76 18.51
N LYS A 206 15.15 -4.35 17.35
CA LYS A 206 15.63 -2.98 17.11
C LYS A 206 14.61 -2.12 16.38
N THR A 207 13.82 -2.73 15.50
CA THR A 207 12.94 -2.03 14.56
C THR A 207 11.49 -2.43 14.69
N GLN A 208 11.14 -3.17 15.76
CA GLN A 208 9.86 -3.79 16.05
C GLN A 208 9.56 -4.97 15.11
N TYR A 209 9.69 -4.78 13.80
CA TYR A 209 9.51 -5.82 12.79
C TYR A 209 10.36 -5.56 11.55
N LYS A 210 10.50 -6.58 10.73
CA LYS A 210 11.06 -6.53 9.37
C LYS A 210 10.11 -7.21 8.39
N VAL A 211 10.03 -6.67 7.19
CA VAL A 211 9.43 -7.34 6.04
C VAL A 211 10.50 -8.19 5.36
N ASN A 212 10.18 -9.46 5.13
CA ASN A 212 11.06 -10.44 4.54
C ASN A 212 10.47 -10.95 3.22
N PHE A 213 11.33 -11.49 2.38
CA PHE A 213 11.02 -11.98 1.03
C PHE A 213 11.65 -13.34 0.85
N GLU A 214 10.90 -14.27 0.28
CA GLU A 214 11.35 -15.63 -0.05
C GLU A 214 10.83 -15.99 -1.44
N ALA A 215 11.71 -16.51 -2.30
CA ALA A 215 11.30 -17.06 -3.58
C ALA A 215 10.80 -18.49 -3.37
N ILE A 216 9.56 -18.75 -3.74
CA ILE A 216 8.94 -20.07 -3.55
C ILE A 216 9.18 -20.95 -4.76
N GLU A 217 8.81 -20.47 -5.94
CA GLU A 217 8.93 -21.19 -7.20
C GLU A 217 8.99 -20.23 -8.39
N GLU A 218 9.31 -20.75 -9.55
CA GLU A 218 9.26 -19.99 -10.81
C GLU A 218 7.80 -19.75 -11.21
N VAL A 219 7.53 -18.58 -11.78
CA VAL A 219 6.26 -18.31 -12.43
C VAL A 219 6.08 -19.26 -13.61
N PRO A 220 4.94 -19.98 -13.72
CA PRO A 220 4.61 -20.82 -14.87
C PRO A 220 4.71 -20.04 -16.19
N GLN A 221 5.25 -20.71 -17.23
CA GLN A 221 5.54 -20.09 -18.53
C GLN A 221 4.29 -19.47 -19.17
N GLU A 222 3.14 -20.11 -18.99
CA GLU A 222 1.83 -19.65 -19.49
C GLU A 222 1.36 -18.32 -18.90
N LEU A 223 1.78 -17.98 -17.69
CA LEU A 223 1.40 -16.74 -17.01
C LEU A 223 2.32 -15.56 -17.35
N LEU A 224 3.51 -15.82 -17.90
CA LEU A 224 4.48 -14.75 -18.17
C LEU A 224 3.96 -13.71 -19.16
N GLY A 225 3.14 -14.10 -20.13
CA GLY A 225 2.55 -13.18 -21.10
C GLY A 225 1.69 -12.10 -20.43
N ALA A 226 0.76 -12.53 -19.58
CA ALA A 226 -0.10 -11.65 -18.79
C ALA A 226 0.71 -10.74 -17.87
N LEU A 227 1.68 -11.27 -17.16
CA LEU A 227 2.53 -10.52 -16.22
C LEU A 227 3.40 -9.48 -16.94
N MET A 228 3.96 -9.80 -18.11
CA MET A 228 4.73 -8.83 -18.90
C MET A 228 3.86 -7.69 -19.40
N GLN A 229 2.62 -7.98 -19.82
CA GLN A 229 1.64 -6.96 -20.20
C GLN A 229 1.34 -6.04 -19.01
N ARG A 230 1.04 -6.61 -17.85
CA ARG A 230 0.76 -5.84 -16.62
C ARG A 230 1.94 -4.99 -16.19
N ARG A 231 3.15 -5.56 -16.26
CA ARG A 231 4.37 -4.81 -15.96
C ARG A 231 4.54 -3.59 -16.85
N SER A 232 4.25 -3.68 -18.13
CA SER A 232 4.39 -2.55 -19.06
C SER A 232 3.54 -1.35 -18.64
N ALA A 233 2.31 -1.57 -18.19
CA ALA A 233 1.46 -0.51 -17.65
C ALA A 233 2.00 0.04 -16.30
N VAL A 234 2.40 -0.85 -15.40
CA VAL A 234 2.93 -0.48 -14.08
C VAL A 234 4.21 0.37 -14.17
N VAL A 235 5.08 0.11 -15.13
CA VAL A 235 6.34 0.86 -15.31
C VAL A 235 6.09 2.36 -15.51
N GLU A 236 4.98 2.71 -16.14
CA GLU A 236 4.60 4.11 -16.43
C GLU A 236 3.82 4.77 -15.29
N GLU A 237 3.29 3.96 -14.37
CA GLU A 237 2.39 4.46 -13.33
C GLU A 237 2.95 4.32 -11.90
N ILE A 238 4.01 3.53 -11.67
CA ILE A 238 4.49 3.19 -10.32
C ILE A 238 4.96 4.40 -9.52
N ASP A 239 5.32 5.49 -10.17
CA ASP A 239 5.79 6.75 -9.56
C ASP A 239 4.66 7.76 -9.33
N PHE A 240 3.40 7.30 -9.30
CA PHE A 240 2.27 8.20 -9.00
C PHE A 240 2.52 9.02 -7.73
N PRO A 241 2.24 10.35 -7.78
CA PRO A 241 2.59 11.27 -6.71
C PRO A 241 1.70 11.12 -5.48
N TYR A 242 2.18 11.65 -4.35
CA TYR A 242 1.34 11.94 -3.20
C TYR A 242 0.46 13.15 -3.47
N SER A 243 -0.75 13.16 -2.92
CA SER A 243 -1.52 14.40 -2.81
C SER A 243 -0.81 15.33 -1.83
N LEU A 244 -0.55 16.57 -2.25
CA LEU A 244 0.02 17.61 -1.37
C LEU A 244 -1.06 18.40 -0.63
N GLU A 245 -2.32 18.15 -0.92
CA GLU A 245 -3.43 18.76 -0.18
C GLU A 245 -3.40 18.25 1.25
N ARG A 246 -3.11 19.16 2.17
CA ARG A 246 -3.25 18.90 3.61
C ARG A 246 -4.72 19.08 3.94
N GLU A 247 -5.38 18.05 4.42
CA GLU A 247 -6.70 18.22 5.02
C GLU A 247 -6.55 19.11 6.25
N GLU A 248 -6.96 20.37 6.13
CA GLU A 248 -7.14 21.26 7.28
C GLU A 248 -8.28 20.69 8.11
N HIS A 249 -7.98 19.84 9.05
CA HIS A 249 -8.92 19.47 10.08
C HIS A 249 -9.24 20.76 10.87
N GLN A 250 -10.43 21.28 10.65
CA GLN A 250 -10.97 22.34 11.51
C GLN A 250 -10.85 21.85 12.95
N ALA A 251 -10.01 22.55 13.72
CA ALA A 251 -9.86 22.26 15.15
C ALA A 251 -11.27 22.16 15.77
N PRO A 252 -11.57 21.15 16.60
CA PRO A 252 -12.89 21.01 17.20
C PRO A 252 -13.21 22.30 17.94
N GLN A 253 -14.28 22.98 17.52
CA GLN A 253 -14.72 24.20 18.16
C GLN A 253 -14.91 23.90 19.64
N PRO A 254 -14.35 24.72 20.56
CA PRO A 254 -14.51 24.48 21.99
C PRO A 254 -16.01 24.53 22.30
N LYS A 255 -16.56 23.41 22.76
CA LYS A 255 -17.97 23.33 23.20
C LYS A 255 -18.19 24.44 24.21
N ALA A 256 -19.05 25.39 23.88
CA ALA A 256 -19.45 26.49 24.77
C ALA A 256 -19.84 25.89 26.13
N ARG A 257 -19.06 26.18 27.15
CA ARG A 257 -19.40 25.82 28.54
C ARG A 257 -20.73 26.47 28.84
N GLY A 258 -21.78 25.66 28.92
CA GLY A 258 -23.08 26.08 29.36
C GLY A 258 -22.94 26.82 30.71
N ARG A 259 -23.38 28.11 30.75
CA ARG A 259 -23.50 28.87 31.99
C ARG A 259 -24.41 28.07 32.93
N GLN A 260 -23.83 27.52 34.01
CA GLN A 260 -24.64 27.06 35.16
C GLN A 260 -25.37 28.25 35.73
N ALA A 261 -26.71 28.18 35.78
CA ALA A 261 -27.53 29.15 36.46
C ALA A 261 -27.19 29.12 37.96
N PRO A 262 -27.14 30.30 38.64
CA PRO A 262 -26.86 30.37 40.06
C PRO A 262 -27.97 29.69 40.86
N GLY A 263 -27.61 28.70 41.66
CA GLY A 263 -28.52 27.97 42.53
C GLY A 263 -29.23 28.89 43.52
N ALA A 264 -30.54 28.77 43.56
CA ALA A 264 -31.40 29.45 44.53
C ALA A 264 -31.03 29.06 45.97
N ALA A 265 -30.68 30.04 46.77
CA ALA A 265 -30.43 29.91 48.20
C ALA A 265 -31.68 29.39 48.93
N LYS A 266 -31.60 28.24 49.56
CA LYS A 266 -32.63 27.76 50.50
C LYS A 266 -32.52 28.55 51.78
N ARG A 267 -33.52 29.40 52.04
CA ARG A 267 -33.77 30.03 53.35
C ARG A 267 -34.09 28.90 54.37
N GLY A 268 -33.26 28.75 55.39
CA GLY A 268 -33.60 27.99 56.58
C GLY A 268 -34.64 28.70 57.41
N LYS A 269 -35.63 27.95 57.90
CA LYS A 269 -36.45 28.30 59.00
C LYS A 269 -36.14 27.37 60.15
N TYR A 270 -35.84 28.02 61.28
CA TYR A 270 -35.72 27.48 62.68
C TYR A 270 -34.89 26.31 62.97
#